data_ae5f35310217f62c7f9dfc3024dbfc69
#
_entry.id   ae5f35310217f62c7f9dfc3024dbfc69
#
_cell.length_a   1.000
_cell.length_b   1.000
_cell.length_c   1.000
_cell.angle_alpha   90.00
_cell.angle_beta   90.00
_cell.angle_gamma   90.00
#
_symmetry.space_group_name_H-M   'P 1'
#
loop_
_entity.id
_entity.type
_entity.pdbx_description
1 polymer ?
#
loop_
_entity_poly.entity_id
_entity_poly.type
_entity_poly.pdbx_seq_one_letter_code
_entity_poly.pdbx_strand_id
1 'polypeptide(L)'
;MSLTARDLKRLEGVHPDLVTVVRRAAQIWATLNTGYTLQVAEGVRTKERQAALYAQGRTAPGKVVTWTMDSRHLTGHAVDLIPVKDGVVAWGNRGLWDALYECMTEAASFARIPIRAGMDWDMDGKTRERGEGDAPHYELPREHYP
;
A
#
# COMPACT_ATOMS: atom_id res chain seq x y z
N MET A 1 -6.05 11.73 13.34
CA MET A 1 -7.21 11.13 12.71
C MET A 1 -6.91 9.73 12.21
N SER A 2 -7.66 8.78 12.68
CA SER A 2 -7.47 7.38 12.29
C SER A 2 -8.25 7.03 11.03
N LEU A 3 -8.22 5.76 10.64
CA LEU A 3 -8.93 5.25 9.47
C LEU A 3 -10.44 5.40 9.61
N THR A 4 -11.11 5.72 8.50
CA THR A 4 -12.56 5.85 8.44
C THR A 4 -13.23 4.49 8.29
N ALA A 5 -14.56 4.45 8.43
CA ALA A 5 -15.35 3.23 8.18
C ALA A 5 -15.13 2.70 6.76
N ARG A 6 -14.98 3.59 5.78
CA ARG A 6 -14.66 3.23 4.39
C ARG A 6 -13.31 2.52 4.28
N ASP A 7 -12.30 3.04 4.99
CA ASP A 7 -10.97 2.42 5.00
C ASP A 7 -11.02 1.03 5.63
N LEU A 8 -11.71 0.91 6.77
CA LEU A 8 -11.84 -0.38 7.46
C LEU A 8 -12.57 -1.40 6.59
N LYS A 9 -13.57 -0.97 5.84
CA LYS A 9 -14.29 -1.86 4.91
C LYS A 9 -13.34 -2.37 3.82
N ARG A 10 -12.47 -1.51 3.31
CA ARG A 10 -11.48 -1.89 2.28
C ARG A 10 -10.39 -2.82 2.81
N LEU A 11 -10.23 -2.90 4.14
CA LEU A 11 -9.34 -3.85 4.78
C LEU A 11 -9.97 -5.22 5.05
N GLU A 12 -11.27 -5.39 4.81
CA GLU A 12 -11.93 -6.69 4.98
C GLU A 12 -11.25 -7.73 4.07
N GLY A 13 -10.92 -8.89 4.65
CA GLY A 13 -10.24 -9.98 3.94
C GLY A 13 -8.73 -9.81 3.82
N VAL A 14 -8.18 -8.67 4.21
CA VAL A 14 -6.73 -8.48 4.30
C VAL A 14 -6.21 -9.24 5.51
N HIS A 15 -5.03 -9.85 5.36
CA HIS A 15 -4.41 -10.64 6.44
C HIS A 15 -4.32 -9.82 7.73
N PRO A 16 -4.68 -10.41 8.90
CA PRO A 16 -4.72 -9.68 10.17
C PRO A 16 -3.40 -9.00 10.54
N ASP A 17 -2.27 -9.61 10.22
CA ASP A 17 -0.96 -9.01 10.52
C ASP A 17 -0.75 -7.72 9.72
N LEU A 18 -1.14 -7.71 8.46
CA LEU A 18 -1.03 -6.49 7.65
C LEU A 18 -2.00 -5.41 8.14
N VAL A 19 -3.22 -5.79 8.52
CA VAL A 19 -4.18 -4.85 9.11
C VAL A 19 -3.63 -4.23 10.38
N THR A 20 -2.97 -5.01 11.24
CA THR A 20 -2.31 -4.51 12.45
C THR A 20 -1.29 -3.43 12.12
N VAL A 21 -0.45 -3.66 11.12
CA VAL A 21 0.56 -2.69 10.67
C VAL A 21 -0.09 -1.41 10.15
N VAL A 22 -1.09 -1.54 9.29
CA VAL A 22 -1.80 -0.40 8.69
C VAL A 22 -2.47 0.47 9.77
N ARG A 23 -3.16 -0.17 10.71
CA ARG A 23 -3.83 0.58 11.80
C ARG A 23 -2.84 1.34 12.67
N ARG A 24 -1.71 0.71 12.99
CA ARG A 24 -0.64 1.36 13.76
C ARG A 24 -0.02 2.52 12.96
N ALA A 25 0.26 2.30 11.69
CA ALA A 25 0.80 3.34 10.82
C ALA A 25 -0.14 4.54 10.72
N ALA A 26 -1.44 4.31 10.66
CA ALA A 26 -2.43 5.38 10.64
C ALA A 26 -2.42 6.21 11.92
N GLN A 27 -2.20 5.58 13.08
CA GLN A 27 -2.05 6.29 14.36
C GLN A 27 -0.81 7.17 14.36
N ILE A 28 0.31 6.66 13.85
CA ILE A 28 1.56 7.43 13.73
C ILE A 28 1.36 8.60 12.77
N TRP A 29 0.75 8.33 11.61
CA TRP A 29 0.46 9.37 10.61
C TRP A 29 -0.33 10.54 11.21
N ALA A 30 -1.34 10.24 12.02
CA ALA A 30 -2.16 11.27 12.66
C ALA A 30 -1.35 12.22 13.55
N THR A 31 -0.23 11.76 14.12
CA THR A 31 0.62 12.59 14.97
C THR A 31 1.51 13.55 14.16
N LEU A 32 1.67 13.33 12.88
CA LEU A 32 2.57 14.14 12.03
C LEU A 32 1.97 15.48 11.62
N ASN A 33 0.66 15.64 11.73
CA ASN A 33 -0.05 16.87 11.37
C ASN A 33 0.26 17.35 9.95
N THR A 34 0.24 16.44 8.99
CA THR A 34 0.60 16.76 7.60
C THR A 34 -0.45 17.61 6.87
N GLY A 35 -1.68 17.64 7.39
CA GLY A 35 -2.83 18.21 6.69
C GLY A 35 -3.46 17.25 5.66
N TYR A 36 -2.89 16.07 5.46
CA TYR A 36 -3.41 15.02 4.58
C TYR A 36 -3.93 13.86 5.40
N THR A 37 -5.01 13.24 4.93
CA THR A 37 -5.52 12.00 5.54
C THR A 37 -4.89 10.81 4.87
N LEU A 38 -4.58 9.77 5.67
CA LEU A 38 -4.16 8.48 5.13
C LEU A 38 -5.40 7.67 4.82
N GLN A 39 -5.51 7.17 3.60
CA GLN A 39 -6.64 6.35 3.16
C GLN A 39 -6.16 5.03 2.59
N VAL A 40 -7.01 4.00 2.74
CA VAL A 40 -6.82 2.72 2.06
C VAL A 40 -7.44 2.85 0.66
N ALA A 41 -6.61 2.80 -0.36
CA ALA A 41 -7.08 2.85 -1.75
C ALA A 41 -7.58 1.48 -2.20
N GLU A 42 -6.89 0.41 -1.83
CA GLU A 42 -7.24 -0.95 -2.21
C GLU A 42 -6.72 -1.96 -1.19
N GLY A 43 -7.53 -2.95 -0.84
CA GLY A 43 -7.15 -4.11 -0.06
C GLY A 43 -7.20 -5.36 -0.93
N VAL A 44 -8.16 -6.29 -0.64
CA VAL A 44 -8.34 -7.50 -1.46
C VAL A 44 -8.83 -7.11 -2.85
N ARG A 45 -8.22 -7.74 -3.85
CA ARG A 45 -8.56 -7.55 -5.26
C ARG A 45 -9.13 -8.84 -5.82
N THR A 46 -10.21 -8.76 -6.62
CA THR A 46 -10.76 -9.92 -7.31
C THR A 46 -9.88 -10.31 -8.50
N LYS A 47 -10.00 -11.56 -8.94
CA LYS A 47 -9.31 -12.02 -10.15
C LYS A 47 -9.75 -11.23 -11.39
N GLU A 48 -11.02 -10.89 -11.46
CA GLU A 48 -11.60 -10.08 -12.55
C GLU A 48 -10.98 -8.69 -12.58
N ARG A 49 -10.83 -8.06 -11.41
CA ARG A 49 -10.19 -6.75 -11.29
C ARG A 49 -8.72 -6.83 -11.70
N GLN A 50 -8.00 -7.86 -11.28
CA GLN A 50 -6.59 -8.05 -11.65
C GLN A 50 -6.45 -8.26 -13.16
N ALA A 51 -7.34 -9.05 -13.76
CA ALA A 51 -7.32 -9.26 -15.21
C ALA A 51 -7.57 -7.96 -15.98
N ALA A 52 -8.50 -7.13 -15.52
CA ALA A 52 -8.78 -5.83 -16.13
C ALA A 52 -7.58 -4.89 -16.03
N LEU A 53 -6.91 -4.86 -14.86
CA LEU A 53 -5.70 -4.05 -14.67
C LEU A 53 -4.55 -4.55 -15.53
N TYR A 54 -4.39 -5.87 -15.66
CA TYR A 54 -3.36 -6.46 -16.49
C TYR A 54 -3.59 -6.16 -17.99
N ALA A 55 -4.85 -6.18 -18.42
CA ALA A 55 -5.22 -5.87 -19.80
C ALA A 55 -4.95 -4.41 -20.16
N GLN A 56 -5.00 -3.50 -19.18
CA GLN A 56 -4.79 -2.08 -19.41
C GLN A 56 -3.39 -1.83 -19.96
N GLY A 57 -3.30 -1.13 -21.08
CA GLY A 57 -2.05 -0.88 -21.80
C GLY A 57 -1.58 -2.06 -22.67
N ARG A 58 -2.33 -3.16 -22.70
CA ARG A 58 -2.04 -4.34 -23.57
C ARG A 58 -3.17 -4.59 -24.54
N THR A 59 -4.31 -5.13 -24.04
CA THR A 59 -5.49 -5.41 -24.86
C THR A 59 -6.61 -4.39 -24.65
N ALA A 60 -6.48 -3.53 -23.66
CA ALA A 60 -7.41 -2.44 -23.35
C ALA A 60 -6.66 -1.10 -23.33
N PRO A 61 -7.38 0.05 -23.53
CA PRO A 61 -6.74 1.37 -23.48
C PRO A 61 -6.12 1.70 -22.12
N GLY A 62 -5.15 2.60 -22.14
CA GLY A 62 -4.51 3.14 -20.93
C GLY A 62 -3.05 2.78 -20.84
N LYS A 63 -2.43 3.20 -19.72
CA LYS A 63 -1.03 2.87 -19.44
C LYS A 63 -0.95 1.54 -18.69
N VAL A 64 0.16 0.82 -18.87
CA VAL A 64 0.43 -0.40 -18.10
C VAL A 64 0.53 -0.04 -16.62
N VAL A 65 -0.30 -0.67 -15.79
CA VAL A 65 -0.38 -0.40 -14.34
C VAL A 65 0.03 -1.60 -13.49
N THR A 66 0.12 -2.78 -14.07
CA THR A 66 0.61 -3.98 -13.39
C THR A 66 1.35 -4.90 -14.36
N TRP A 67 2.36 -5.61 -13.85
CA TRP A 67 3.16 -6.55 -14.62
C TRP A 67 2.79 -8.01 -14.34
N THR A 68 1.78 -8.26 -13.50
CA THR A 68 1.44 -9.61 -13.08
C THR A 68 -0.07 -9.86 -13.06
N MET A 69 -0.44 -11.12 -13.32
CA MET A 69 -1.78 -11.65 -13.04
C MET A 69 -1.87 -12.25 -11.62
N ASP A 70 -0.72 -12.43 -10.94
CA ASP A 70 -0.63 -13.05 -9.62
C ASP A 70 -0.22 -11.99 -8.57
N SER A 71 -1.09 -11.01 -8.37
CA SER A 71 -0.88 -9.96 -7.38
C SER A 71 -1.16 -10.47 -5.96
N ARG A 72 -0.38 -9.99 -4.99
CA ARG A 72 -0.63 -10.27 -3.57
C ARG A 72 -1.94 -9.69 -3.05
N HIS A 73 -2.52 -8.72 -3.75
CA HIS A 73 -3.88 -8.24 -3.45
C HIS A 73 -4.94 -9.33 -3.59
N LEU A 74 -4.74 -10.32 -4.46
CA LEU A 74 -5.68 -11.41 -4.69
C LEU A 74 -5.87 -12.27 -3.43
N THR A 75 -4.84 -12.43 -2.62
CA THR A 75 -4.84 -13.29 -1.44
C THR A 75 -4.99 -12.53 -0.14
N GLY A 76 -5.16 -11.21 -0.19
CA GLY A 76 -5.26 -10.38 1.00
C GLY A 76 -3.92 -10.10 1.67
N HIS A 77 -2.81 -10.27 0.97
CA HIS A 77 -1.47 -10.03 1.51
C HIS A 77 -0.88 -8.69 1.07
N ALA A 78 -1.67 -7.83 0.44
CA ALA A 78 -1.23 -6.51 0.00
C ALA A 78 -2.31 -5.45 0.21
N VAL A 79 -1.87 -4.22 0.43
CA VAL A 79 -2.71 -3.03 0.49
C VAL A 79 -2.05 -1.90 -0.29
N ASP A 80 -2.88 -0.99 -0.81
CA ASP A 80 -2.44 0.28 -1.32
C ASP A 80 -2.94 1.40 -0.40
N LEU A 81 -2.03 2.25 0.03
CA LEU A 81 -2.29 3.38 0.93
C LEU A 81 -1.94 4.69 0.23
N ILE A 82 -2.76 5.70 0.45
CA ILE A 82 -2.58 7.00 -0.20
C ILE A 82 -2.79 8.17 0.76
N PRO A 83 -1.96 9.23 0.70
CA PRO A 83 -2.24 10.49 1.38
C PRO A 83 -3.16 11.35 0.51
N VAL A 84 -4.25 11.84 1.11
CA VAL A 84 -5.32 12.55 0.40
C VAL A 84 -5.68 13.84 1.11
N LYS A 85 -5.89 14.91 0.34
CA LYS A 85 -6.42 16.18 0.84
C LYS A 85 -7.46 16.70 -0.15
N ASP A 86 -8.64 17.04 0.37
CA ASP A 86 -9.76 17.55 -0.44
C ASP A 86 -10.07 16.64 -1.65
N GLY A 87 -10.04 15.32 -1.42
CA GLY A 87 -10.31 14.33 -2.46
C GLY A 87 -9.18 14.11 -3.47
N VAL A 88 -8.03 14.77 -3.30
CA VAL A 88 -6.92 14.70 -4.24
C VAL A 88 -5.74 13.96 -3.62
N VAL A 89 -5.24 12.93 -4.32
CA VAL A 89 -4.06 12.17 -3.91
C VAL A 89 -2.80 13.00 -4.15
N ALA A 90 -1.89 13.00 -3.19
CA ALA A 90 -0.68 13.82 -3.23
C ALA A 90 0.44 13.21 -4.09
N TRP A 91 0.16 12.82 -5.33
CA TRP A 91 1.13 12.13 -6.19
C TRP A 91 2.47 12.86 -6.35
N GLY A 92 2.42 14.18 -6.47
CA GLY A 92 3.63 15.00 -6.68
C GLY A 92 4.39 15.37 -5.41
N ASN A 93 3.92 14.99 -4.23
CA ASN A 93 4.54 15.36 -2.96
C ASN A 93 5.38 14.21 -2.39
N ARG A 94 6.62 14.12 -2.84
CA ARG A 94 7.56 13.06 -2.45
C ARG A 94 7.71 12.93 -0.93
N GLY A 95 7.74 14.05 -0.21
CA GLY A 95 7.90 14.04 1.25
C GLY A 95 6.77 13.33 1.98
N LEU A 96 5.53 13.40 1.47
CA LEU A 96 4.39 12.69 2.07
C LEU A 96 4.49 11.17 1.85
N TRP A 97 4.97 10.75 0.70
CA TRP A 97 5.17 9.33 0.43
C TRP A 97 6.32 8.76 1.27
N ASP A 98 7.38 9.53 1.48
CA ASP A 98 8.47 9.16 2.38
C ASP A 98 7.97 9.04 3.83
N ALA A 99 7.13 9.98 4.27
CA ALA A 99 6.52 9.94 5.61
C ALA A 99 5.63 8.69 5.77
N LEU A 100 4.87 8.32 4.74
CA LEU A 100 4.05 7.10 4.76
C LEU A 100 4.93 5.86 4.88
N TYR A 101 5.98 5.77 4.10
CA TYR A 101 6.94 4.68 4.16
C TYR A 101 7.52 4.54 5.58
N GLU A 102 7.92 5.65 6.18
CA GLU A 102 8.45 5.65 7.56
C GLU A 102 7.40 5.21 8.57
N CYS A 103 6.15 5.66 8.44
CA CYS A 103 5.06 5.22 9.32
C CYS A 103 4.84 3.71 9.23
N MET A 104 4.83 3.17 8.01
CA MET A 104 4.63 1.75 7.79
C MET A 104 5.80 0.91 8.31
N THR A 105 7.03 1.33 8.05
CA THR A 105 8.22 0.61 8.53
C THR A 105 8.34 0.65 10.04
N GLU A 106 8.04 1.79 10.67
CA GLU A 106 8.03 1.91 12.12
C GLU A 106 6.95 1.02 12.75
N ALA A 107 5.72 1.06 12.19
CA ALA A 107 4.62 0.22 12.67
C ALA A 107 4.95 -1.27 12.55
N ALA A 108 5.52 -1.69 11.43
CA ALA A 108 5.90 -3.08 11.18
C ALA A 108 7.01 -3.52 12.16
N SER A 109 8.00 -2.68 12.38
CA SER A 109 9.09 -2.95 13.32
C SER A 109 8.57 -3.12 14.74
N PHE A 110 7.69 -2.22 15.17
CA PHE A 110 7.07 -2.30 16.50
C PHE A 110 6.27 -3.60 16.68
N ALA A 111 5.51 -3.99 15.68
CA ALA A 111 4.68 -5.20 15.71
C ALA A 111 5.48 -6.48 15.44
N ARG A 112 6.74 -6.37 15.02
CA ARG A 112 7.60 -7.49 14.60
C ARG A 112 6.98 -8.27 13.43
N ILE A 113 6.39 -7.54 12.49
CA ILE A 113 5.78 -8.10 11.29
C ILE A 113 6.60 -7.61 10.10
N PRO A 114 7.17 -8.51 9.27
CA PRO A 114 7.89 -8.08 8.09
C PRO A 114 6.92 -7.56 7.03
N ILE A 115 7.30 -6.47 6.38
CA ILE A 115 6.56 -5.95 5.22
C ILE A 115 7.52 -5.68 4.07
N ARG A 116 6.99 -5.70 2.85
CA ARG A 116 7.71 -5.29 1.65
C ARG A 116 6.96 -4.14 1.00
N ALA A 117 7.65 -3.02 0.81
CA ALA A 117 7.09 -1.82 0.20
C ALA A 117 7.39 -1.77 -1.29
N GLY A 118 6.46 -1.23 -2.08
CA GLY A 118 6.69 -0.99 -3.50
C GLY A 118 7.77 0.04 -3.79
N MET A 119 8.17 0.81 -2.77
CA MET A 119 9.32 1.72 -2.83
C MET A 119 10.65 1.04 -2.48
N ASP A 120 10.64 -0.21 -2.06
CA ASP A 120 11.81 -0.96 -1.60
C ASP A 120 11.58 -2.47 -1.78
N TRP A 121 11.45 -2.90 -3.04
CA TRP A 121 11.11 -4.27 -3.37
C TRP A 121 12.12 -5.31 -2.87
N ASP A 122 13.41 -4.96 -2.83
CA ASP A 122 14.47 -5.85 -2.37
C ASP A 122 14.71 -5.79 -0.85
N MET A 123 13.94 -4.96 -0.14
CA MET A 123 13.96 -4.85 1.33
C MET A 123 15.34 -4.48 1.89
N ASP A 124 16.11 -3.67 1.16
CA ASP A 124 17.46 -3.26 1.59
C ASP A 124 17.49 -1.91 2.33
N GLY A 125 16.32 -1.27 2.50
CA GLY A 125 16.19 0.02 3.16
C GLY A 125 16.49 1.22 2.25
N LYS A 126 16.88 0.98 1.00
CA LYS A 126 17.14 2.04 0.02
C LYS A 126 15.96 2.14 -0.92
N THR A 127 15.19 3.23 -0.78
CA THR A 127 13.97 3.41 -1.56
C THR A 127 14.24 3.95 -2.95
N ARG A 128 13.28 3.71 -3.85
CA ARG A 128 13.26 4.29 -5.20
C ARG A 128 14.44 3.91 -6.07
N GLU A 129 15.04 2.77 -5.82
CA GLU A 129 15.96 2.17 -6.76
C GLU A 129 15.24 1.70 -8.02
N ARG A 130 15.93 1.26 -9.03
CA ARG A 130 15.32 0.85 -10.30
C ARG A 130 14.22 -0.16 -10.10
N GLY A 131 13.02 0.15 -10.59
CA GLY A 131 11.83 -0.70 -10.45
C GLY A 131 11.07 -0.52 -9.14
N GLU A 132 11.52 0.39 -8.27
CA GLU A 132 10.93 0.63 -6.94
C GLU A 132 10.13 1.93 -6.90
N GLY A 133 9.17 2.06 -7.81
CA GLY A 133 8.35 3.28 -7.93
C GLY A 133 6.91 3.13 -7.47
N ASP A 134 6.51 2.00 -6.91
CA ASP A 134 5.12 1.76 -6.51
C ASP A 134 4.87 2.20 -5.06
N ALA A 135 4.85 3.52 -4.87
CA ALA A 135 4.78 4.15 -3.55
C ALA A 135 3.56 3.77 -2.70
N PRO A 136 2.34 3.52 -3.25
CA PRO A 136 1.19 3.12 -2.43
C PRO A 136 1.27 1.69 -1.88
N HIS A 137 2.05 0.81 -2.52
CA HIS A 137 1.98 -0.64 -2.31
C HIS A 137 2.77 -1.12 -1.10
N TYR A 138 2.12 -1.91 -0.25
CA TYR A 138 2.74 -2.60 0.89
C TYR A 138 2.19 -4.01 0.97
N GLU A 139 3.06 -4.99 1.20
CA GLU A 139 2.66 -6.38 1.24
C GLU A 139 3.41 -7.17 2.31
N LEU A 140 2.83 -8.32 2.69
CA LEU A 140 3.52 -9.31 3.49
C LEU A 140 4.40 -10.16 2.58
N PRO A 141 5.70 -10.34 2.88
CA PRO A 141 6.62 -11.09 2.01
C PRO A 141 6.24 -12.58 1.91
N ARG A 142 6.34 -13.14 0.72
CA ARG A 142 6.01 -14.56 0.46
C ARG A 142 6.83 -15.55 1.28
N GLU A 143 8.07 -15.21 1.61
CA GLU A 143 8.94 -16.11 2.36
C GLU A 143 8.44 -16.34 3.79
N HIS A 144 7.67 -15.42 4.36
CA HIS A 144 7.07 -15.55 5.69
C HIS A 144 5.56 -15.78 5.62
N TYR A 145 4.92 -15.41 4.52
CA TYR A 145 3.46 -15.50 4.29
C TYR A 145 3.21 -16.09 2.90
N PRO A 146 3.42 -17.39 2.73
CA PRO A 146 3.23 -18.02 1.42
C PRO A 146 1.80 -17.98 0.89
#